data_6b9ce870d4566865495ff93044b4cdf2
#
_entry.id   6b9ce870d4566865495ff93044b4cdf2
#
_cell.length_a   1.000
_cell.length_b   1.000
_cell.length_c   1.000
_cell.angle_alpha   90.00
_cell.angle_beta   90.00
_cell.angle_gamma   90.00
#
_symmetry.space_group_name_H-M   'P 1'
#
loop_
_entity.id
_entity.type
_entity.pdbx_description
1 polymer ?
#
loop_
_entity_poly.entity_id
_entity_poly.type
_entity_poly.pdbx_seq_one_letter_code
_entity_poly.pdbx_strand_id
1 'polypeptide(L)'
;MKARQYINMMGMAAAVLLSSCVKDTLYDTPHPDSGKIAVTADWSARGEGIDIPATWTVTMGDYTGTETSATHAPDHLFAPGSYTLAVWNPAEGITVNGTTATIAAATGTRAGTDTFVNNAPGWFFTYTEQVTIEKDKDYPLTAAMKQQVREL
;
A
#
# COMPACT_ATOMS: atom_id res chain seq x y z
N MET A 1 75.13 -23.76 19.92
CA MET A 1 74.27 -22.71 20.60
C MET A 1 73.58 -21.77 19.62
N LYS A 2 73.29 -22.16 18.43
CA LYS A 2 72.62 -21.29 17.47
C LYS A 2 71.24 -21.79 16.98
N ALA A 3 70.71 -22.86 17.53
CA ALA A 3 69.47 -23.48 17.13
C ALA A 3 68.20 -22.97 17.92
N ARG A 4 68.44 -22.16 18.92
CA ARG A 4 67.29 -21.69 19.80
C ARG A 4 66.59 -20.47 19.31
N GLN A 5 67.11 -19.80 18.29
CA GLN A 5 66.53 -18.53 17.84
C GLN A 5 65.50 -18.65 16.67
N TYR A 6 65.40 -19.83 16.10
CA TYR A 6 64.54 -20.03 14.94
C TYR A 6 63.14 -20.53 15.28
N ILE A 7 62.89 -20.89 16.53
CA ILE A 7 61.58 -21.41 16.96
C ILE A 7 60.57 -20.30 17.27
N ASN A 8 61.06 -19.08 17.55
CA ASN A 8 60.17 -17.96 17.89
C ASN A 8 59.64 -17.16 16.70
N MET A 9 60.09 -17.43 15.50
CA MET A 9 59.57 -16.72 14.31
C MET A 9 58.44 -17.45 13.58
N MET A 10 58.14 -18.66 13.96
CA MET A 10 57.11 -19.45 13.28
C MET A 10 55.75 -19.41 13.96
N GLY A 11 55.66 -18.75 15.11
CA GLY A 11 54.41 -18.60 15.87
C GLY A 11 53.58 -17.39 15.54
N MET A 12 54.10 -16.47 14.72
CA MET A 12 53.44 -15.17 14.53
C MET A 12 52.69 -15.00 13.20
N ALA A 13 52.82 -16.00 12.31
CA ALA A 13 52.16 -15.94 11.00
C ALA A 13 50.77 -16.59 10.96
N ALA A 14 50.35 -17.28 12.03
CA ALA A 14 49.06 -17.98 12.06
C ALA A 14 47.87 -17.15 12.61
N ALA A 15 48.12 -15.96 13.12
CA ALA A 15 47.08 -15.15 13.78
C ALA A 15 46.36 -14.15 12.85
N VAL A 16 46.75 -14.02 11.59
CA VAL A 16 46.24 -12.98 10.68
C VAL A 16 45.16 -13.50 9.72
N LEU A 17 44.86 -14.79 9.72
CA LEU A 17 43.93 -15.38 8.76
C LEU A 17 42.50 -15.55 9.28
N LEU A 18 42.16 -15.04 10.46
CA LEU A 18 40.82 -15.21 11.04
C LEU A 18 39.96 -13.93 11.03
N SER A 19 40.42 -12.85 10.42
CA SER A 19 39.64 -11.63 10.34
C SER A 19 38.93 -11.43 8.99
N SER A 20 38.82 -12.47 8.19
CA SER A 20 38.04 -12.46 6.96
C SER A 20 36.66 -13.11 7.14
N CYS A 21 36.07 -13.05 8.31
CA CYS A 21 34.65 -13.13 8.43
C CYS A 21 34.10 -11.76 7.99
N VAL A 22 33.95 -11.57 6.69
CA VAL A 22 32.94 -10.69 6.19
C VAL A 22 31.67 -11.11 6.89
N LYS A 23 31.24 -10.37 7.87
CA LYS A 23 29.87 -10.42 8.32
C LYS A 23 29.09 -9.85 7.14
N ASP A 24 28.72 -10.70 6.20
CA ASP A 24 27.51 -10.48 5.48
C ASP A 24 26.47 -10.28 6.57
N THR A 25 26.03 -9.05 6.71
CA THR A 25 24.85 -8.75 7.48
C THR A 25 23.78 -9.60 6.83
N LEU A 26 23.54 -10.78 7.40
CA LEU A 26 22.37 -11.56 7.09
C LEU A 26 21.23 -10.60 7.34
N TYR A 27 20.55 -10.20 6.28
CA TYR A 27 19.33 -9.44 6.38
C TYR A 27 18.34 -10.33 7.10
N ASP A 28 18.29 -10.19 8.41
CA ASP A 28 17.34 -10.89 9.28
C ASP A 28 15.98 -10.21 9.26
N THR A 29 15.69 -9.56 8.14
CA THR A 29 14.46 -8.81 7.90
C THR A 29 13.56 -9.59 6.95
N PRO A 30 12.22 -9.56 7.15
CA PRO A 30 11.28 -10.36 6.36
C PRO A 30 11.28 -10.06 4.86
N HIS A 31 11.69 -8.85 4.44
CA HIS A 31 11.67 -8.41 3.05
C HIS A 31 12.80 -7.45 2.69
N PRO A 32 14.06 -7.92 2.72
CA PRO A 32 15.26 -7.06 2.61
C PRO A 32 15.33 -6.25 1.31
N ASP A 33 14.73 -6.72 0.23
CA ASP A 33 14.80 -6.08 -1.10
C ASP A 33 13.49 -5.40 -1.54
N SER A 34 12.50 -5.35 -0.66
CA SER A 34 11.16 -4.88 -0.97
C SER A 34 10.58 -4.06 0.18
N GLY A 35 9.49 -3.36 -0.07
CA GLY A 35 8.69 -2.73 0.97
C GLY A 35 7.32 -3.38 1.12
N LYS A 36 6.70 -3.22 2.29
CA LYS A 36 5.37 -3.71 2.61
C LYS A 36 4.46 -2.55 3.01
N ILE A 37 3.19 -2.60 2.62
CA ILE A 37 2.19 -1.60 2.99
C ILE A 37 1.15 -2.17 3.95
N ALA A 38 0.59 -1.30 4.79
CA ALA A 38 -0.63 -1.54 5.55
C ALA A 38 -1.49 -0.28 5.45
N VAL A 39 -2.62 -0.37 4.78
CA VAL A 39 -3.52 0.76 4.50
C VAL A 39 -4.71 0.69 5.43
N THR A 40 -4.92 1.73 6.22
CA THR A 40 -6.11 1.89 7.07
C THR A 40 -7.04 2.91 6.44
N ALA A 41 -8.28 2.51 6.17
CA ALA A 41 -9.30 3.42 5.65
C ALA A 41 -9.91 4.26 6.78
N ASP A 42 -9.81 5.58 6.66
CA ASP A 42 -10.41 6.54 7.58
C ASP A 42 -11.67 7.14 6.93
N TRP A 43 -12.83 6.80 7.48
CA TRP A 43 -14.15 7.23 7.01
C TRP A 43 -14.72 8.40 7.80
N SER A 44 -13.92 9.06 8.62
CA SER A 44 -14.38 10.14 9.51
C SER A 44 -14.97 11.35 8.76
N ALA A 45 -14.57 11.57 7.51
CA ALA A 45 -15.04 12.64 6.65
C ALA A 45 -16.35 12.32 5.88
N ARG A 46 -16.99 11.17 6.14
CA ARG A 46 -18.28 10.84 5.53
C ARG A 46 -19.40 11.76 6.04
N GLY A 47 -20.38 12.01 5.20
CA GLY A 47 -21.57 12.76 5.61
C GLY A 47 -22.33 12.08 6.73
N GLU A 48 -23.05 12.87 7.52
CA GLU A 48 -23.91 12.36 8.60
C GLU A 48 -24.98 11.42 8.03
N GLY A 49 -25.21 10.29 8.70
CA GLY A 49 -26.19 9.28 8.27
C GLY A 49 -25.74 8.36 7.14
N ILE A 50 -24.50 8.51 6.64
CA ILE A 50 -23.94 7.60 5.64
C ILE A 50 -23.21 6.48 6.35
N ASP A 51 -23.56 5.23 6.02
CA ASP A 51 -22.88 4.05 6.56
C ASP A 51 -21.46 3.90 5.98
N ILE A 52 -20.60 3.28 6.76
CA ILE A 52 -19.27 2.87 6.27
C ILE A 52 -19.48 1.78 5.24
N PRO A 53 -18.88 1.91 4.02
CA PRO A 53 -18.94 0.86 3.02
C PRO A 53 -18.47 -0.50 3.55
N ALA A 54 -19.21 -1.55 3.22
CA ALA A 54 -18.88 -2.90 3.68
C ALA A 54 -17.58 -3.44 3.07
N THR A 55 -17.22 -2.97 1.89
CA THR A 55 -16.01 -3.36 1.17
C THR A 55 -15.32 -2.14 0.56
N TRP A 56 -14.03 -2.22 0.44
CA TRP A 56 -13.22 -1.21 -0.22
C TRP A 56 -12.04 -1.85 -0.94
N THR A 57 -11.49 -1.18 -1.91
CA THR A 57 -10.46 -1.67 -2.81
C THR A 57 -9.23 -0.80 -2.72
N VAL A 58 -8.06 -1.43 -2.76
CA VAL A 58 -6.73 -0.81 -2.79
C VAL A 58 -6.05 -1.21 -4.08
N THR A 59 -5.47 -0.25 -4.79
CA THR A 59 -4.54 -0.51 -5.89
C THR A 59 -3.25 0.26 -5.70
N MET A 60 -2.14 -0.38 -6.03
CA MET A 60 -0.84 0.24 -6.08
C MET A 60 0.06 -0.52 -7.07
N GLY A 61 0.50 0.12 -8.15
CA GLY A 61 1.17 -0.57 -9.26
C GLY A 61 0.26 -1.63 -9.88
N ASP A 62 0.76 -2.84 -9.98
CA ASP A 62 0.01 -3.99 -10.52
C ASP A 62 -0.84 -4.71 -9.46
N TYR A 63 -0.75 -4.27 -8.21
CA TYR A 63 -1.49 -4.87 -7.11
C TYR A 63 -2.90 -4.31 -7.01
N THR A 64 -3.86 -5.21 -6.82
CA THR A 64 -5.24 -4.87 -6.47
C THR A 64 -5.71 -5.82 -5.36
N GLY A 65 -6.24 -5.26 -4.29
CA GLY A 65 -6.82 -6.00 -3.17
C GLY A 65 -8.15 -5.43 -2.74
N THR A 66 -9.03 -6.28 -2.25
CA THR A 66 -10.32 -5.89 -1.66
C THR A 66 -10.31 -6.23 -0.19
N GLU A 67 -10.88 -5.36 0.62
CA GLU A 67 -10.88 -5.45 2.08
C GLU A 67 -12.30 -5.26 2.63
N THR A 68 -12.59 -5.92 3.74
CA THR A 68 -13.83 -5.81 4.50
C THR A 68 -13.60 -5.29 5.92
N SER A 69 -12.34 -5.26 6.36
CA SER A 69 -11.93 -4.74 7.68
C SER A 69 -11.41 -3.31 7.58
N ALA A 70 -11.05 -2.72 8.71
CA ALA A 70 -10.56 -1.35 8.75
C ALA A 70 -9.17 -1.18 8.11
N THR A 71 -8.35 -2.24 8.10
CA THR A 71 -6.98 -2.20 7.60
C THR A 71 -6.73 -3.31 6.60
N HIS A 72 -6.14 -2.95 5.46
CA HIS A 72 -5.66 -3.85 4.43
C HIS A 72 -4.14 -4.01 4.54
N ALA A 73 -3.69 -5.17 4.98
CA ALA A 73 -2.27 -5.49 5.12
C ALA A 73 -1.94 -6.75 4.30
N PRO A 74 -1.71 -6.60 2.99
CA PRO A 74 -1.47 -7.74 2.12
C PRO A 74 -0.09 -8.35 2.36
N ASP A 75 0.05 -9.63 2.02
CA ASP A 75 1.35 -10.29 1.97
C ASP A 75 2.17 -9.91 0.72
N HIS A 76 1.58 -9.12 -0.18
CA HIS A 76 2.26 -8.62 -1.37
C HIS A 76 3.40 -7.67 -1.01
N LEU A 77 4.54 -7.88 -1.65
CA LEU A 77 5.74 -7.05 -1.49
C LEU A 77 5.94 -6.18 -2.73
N PHE A 78 6.29 -4.93 -2.50
CA PHE A 78 6.52 -3.95 -3.56
C PHE A 78 8.01 -3.72 -3.77
N ALA A 79 8.46 -3.76 -5.01
CA ALA A 79 9.82 -3.35 -5.35
C ALA A 79 10.04 -1.86 -5.01
N PRO A 80 11.27 -1.45 -4.70
CA PRO A 80 11.58 -0.02 -4.54
C PRO A 80 11.19 0.79 -5.75
N GLY A 81 10.54 1.93 -5.53
CA GLY A 81 10.06 2.80 -6.58
C GLY A 81 8.93 3.71 -6.12
N SER A 82 8.44 4.55 -7.03
CA SER A 82 7.32 5.44 -6.79
C SER A 82 6.04 4.87 -7.38
N TYR A 83 4.99 4.84 -6.57
CA TYR A 83 3.69 4.28 -6.90
C TYR A 83 2.57 5.26 -6.61
N THR A 84 1.49 5.16 -7.34
CA THR A 84 0.22 5.80 -6.96
C THR A 84 -0.61 4.79 -6.18
N LEU A 85 -0.86 5.06 -4.91
CA LEU A 85 -1.85 4.37 -4.11
C LEU A 85 -3.23 4.97 -4.45
N ALA A 86 -4.20 4.12 -4.79
CA ALA A 86 -5.58 4.52 -4.94
C ALA A 86 -6.48 3.59 -4.11
N VAL A 87 -7.41 4.20 -3.38
CA VAL A 87 -8.36 3.52 -2.50
C VAL A 87 -9.75 4.00 -2.81
N TRP A 88 -10.72 3.09 -2.97
CA TRP A 88 -12.13 3.42 -3.19
C TRP A 88 -13.05 2.30 -2.71
N ASN A 89 -14.32 2.61 -2.53
CA ASN A 89 -15.35 1.59 -2.33
C ASN A 89 -16.11 1.32 -3.64
N PRO A 90 -16.51 0.07 -3.91
CA PRO A 90 -17.48 -0.21 -4.96
C PRO A 90 -18.78 0.58 -4.74
N ALA A 91 -19.30 1.18 -5.78
CA ALA A 91 -20.56 1.93 -5.71
C ALA A 91 -21.39 1.67 -6.97
N GLU A 92 -22.71 1.59 -6.80
CA GLU A 92 -23.62 1.38 -7.92
C GLU A 92 -23.50 2.51 -8.94
N GLY A 93 -23.50 2.19 -10.22
CA GLY A 93 -23.38 3.16 -11.31
C GLY A 93 -22.01 3.79 -11.47
N ILE A 94 -20.98 3.34 -10.74
CA ILE A 94 -19.61 3.84 -10.83
C ILE A 94 -18.65 2.72 -11.20
N THR A 95 -17.85 2.96 -12.22
CA THR A 95 -16.77 2.05 -12.65
C THR A 95 -15.44 2.74 -12.44
N VAL A 96 -14.51 2.05 -11.78
CA VAL A 96 -13.14 2.54 -11.55
C VAL A 96 -12.15 1.79 -12.43
N ASN A 97 -11.30 2.55 -13.13
CA ASN A 97 -10.20 2.02 -13.92
C ASN A 97 -8.93 2.82 -13.59
N GLY A 98 -8.00 2.19 -12.90
CA GLY A 98 -6.82 2.86 -12.36
C GLY A 98 -7.20 3.97 -11.38
N THR A 99 -6.91 5.22 -11.72
CA THR A 99 -7.27 6.42 -10.95
C THR A 99 -8.47 7.18 -11.52
N THR A 100 -9.15 6.62 -12.52
CA THR A 100 -10.29 7.24 -13.17
C THR A 100 -11.58 6.53 -12.75
N ALA A 101 -12.53 7.31 -12.22
CA ALA A 101 -13.89 6.85 -11.93
C ALA A 101 -14.85 7.40 -13.01
N THR A 102 -15.65 6.50 -13.58
CA THR A 102 -16.66 6.83 -14.58
C THR A 102 -18.04 6.58 -14.00
N ILE A 103 -18.90 7.58 -14.05
CA ILE A 103 -20.29 7.49 -13.62
C ILE A 103 -21.14 7.11 -14.83
N ALA A 104 -22.04 6.15 -14.67
CA ALA A 104 -23.02 5.79 -15.70
C ALA A 104 -23.90 6.98 -16.05
N ALA A 105 -24.21 7.12 -17.34
CA ALA A 105 -25.09 8.19 -17.80
C ALA A 105 -26.44 8.15 -17.07
N ALA A 106 -26.92 9.32 -16.65
CA ALA A 106 -28.20 9.43 -15.96
C ALA A 106 -29.33 8.95 -16.85
N THR A 107 -30.19 8.10 -16.30
CA THR A 107 -31.42 7.63 -16.94
C THR A 107 -32.62 8.14 -16.13
N GLY A 108 -33.69 8.53 -16.81
CA GLY A 108 -34.91 8.98 -16.16
C GLY A 108 -35.81 9.71 -17.12
N THR A 109 -37.07 9.86 -16.74
CA THR A 109 -38.05 10.63 -17.49
C THR A 109 -38.42 11.86 -16.70
N ARG A 110 -38.45 13.00 -17.38
CA ARG A 110 -39.02 14.22 -16.81
C ARG A 110 -40.54 14.15 -16.91
N ALA A 111 -41.22 14.08 -15.78
CA ALA A 111 -42.65 14.13 -15.70
C ALA A 111 -43.10 15.46 -15.01
N GLY A 112 -43.67 16.37 -15.74
CA GLY A 112 -44.08 17.66 -15.19
C GLY A 112 -42.90 18.55 -14.80
N THR A 113 -42.90 19.03 -13.55
CA THR A 113 -41.79 19.81 -12.95
C THR A 113 -40.74 18.95 -12.25
N ASP A 114 -41.02 17.68 -12.09
CA ASP A 114 -40.11 16.74 -11.37
C ASP A 114 -39.19 16.03 -12.35
N THR A 115 -37.94 16.01 -12.01
CA THR A 115 -36.91 15.23 -12.74
C THR A 115 -36.49 14.07 -11.87
N PHE A 116 -36.75 12.88 -12.33
CA PHE A 116 -36.31 11.67 -11.63
C PHE A 116 -35.06 11.11 -12.31
N VAL A 117 -34.04 10.80 -11.50
CA VAL A 117 -32.90 10.03 -11.93
C VAL A 117 -33.08 8.61 -11.39
N ASN A 118 -33.29 7.65 -12.31
CA ASN A 118 -33.58 6.26 -11.94
C ASN A 118 -32.33 5.47 -11.53
N ASN A 119 -31.15 5.96 -11.89
CA ASN A 119 -29.85 5.32 -11.64
C ASN A 119 -28.90 6.27 -10.92
N ALA A 120 -29.36 6.87 -9.83
CA ALA A 120 -28.49 7.67 -8.98
C ALA A 120 -27.29 6.80 -8.53
N PRO A 121 -26.06 7.31 -8.61
CA PRO A 121 -24.89 6.56 -8.16
C PRO A 121 -24.96 6.32 -6.65
N GLY A 122 -24.43 5.17 -6.22
CA GLY A 122 -24.25 4.87 -4.81
C GLY A 122 -23.21 5.80 -4.15
N TRP A 123 -23.15 5.77 -2.82
CA TRP A 123 -22.14 6.51 -2.08
C TRP A 123 -20.74 6.07 -2.47
N PHE A 124 -19.93 7.01 -2.92
CA PHE A 124 -18.61 6.77 -3.44
C PHE A 124 -17.57 7.65 -2.75
N PHE A 125 -16.54 6.98 -2.23
CA PHE A 125 -15.42 7.60 -1.54
C PHE A 125 -14.11 7.20 -2.22
N THR A 126 -13.16 8.09 -2.25
CA THR A 126 -11.84 7.85 -2.85
C THR A 126 -10.73 8.46 -2.01
N TYR A 127 -9.55 7.88 -2.15
CA TYR A 127 -8.30 8.44 -1.68
C TYR A 127 -7.18 8.10 -2.67
N THR A 128 -6.27 9.04 -2.91
CA THR A 128 -5.08 8.82 -3.72
C THR A 128 -3.87 9.50 -3.10
N GLU A 129 -2.73 8.82 -3.16
CA GLU A 129 -1.46 9.31 -2.65
C GLU A 129 -0.29 8.77 -3.48
N GLN A 130 0.78 9.56 -3.59
CA GLN A 130 2.05 9.08 -4.12
C GLN A 130 2.89 8.48 -2.99
N VAL A 131 3.26 7.22 -3.15
CA VAL A 131 4.05 6.47 -2.17
C VAL A 131 5.37 6.07 -2.77
N THR A 132 6.46 6.41 -2.11
CA THR A 132 7.80 5.96 -2.49
C THR A 132 8.19 4.78 -1.60
N ILE A 133 8.37 3.63 -2.21
CA ILE A 133 8.78 2.39 -1.54
C ILE A 133 10.30 2.29 -1.55
N GLU A 134 10.86 2.00 -0.40
CA GLU A 134 12.27 1.69 -0.20
C GLU A 134 12.42 0.24 0.26
N LYS A 135 13.65 -0.28 0.15
CA LYS A 135 14.00 -1.62 0.62
C LYS A 135 13.81 -1.73 2.13
N ASP A 136 13.37 -2.88 2.56
CA ASP A 136 13.28 -3.27 3.96
C ASP A 136 12.51 -2.29 4.86
N LYS A 137 11.41 -1.75 4.31
CA LYS A 137 10.55 -0.82 5.04
C LYS A 137 9.08 -1.24 5.00
N ASP A 138 8.43 -1.03 6.14
CA ASP A 138 6.99 -1.12 6.30
C ASP A 138 6.37 0.28 6.24
N TYR A 139 5.26 0.40 5.53
CA TYR A 139 4.54 1.65 5.32
C TYR A 139 3.13 1.55 5.90
N PRO A 140 2.90 2.00 7.13
CA PRO A 140 1.56 2.22 7.65
C PRO A 140 0.98 3.48 7.01
N LEU A 141 -0.03 3.31 6.17
CA LEU A 141 -0.67 4.38 5.43
C LEU A 141 -2.11 4.58 5.92
N THR A 142 -2.56 5.83 6.01
CA THR A 142 -3.94 6.16 6.35
C THR A 142 -4.61 6.80 5.14
N ALA A 143 -5.61 6.11 4.60
CA ALA A 143 -6.44 6.61 3.51
C ALA A 143 -7.60 7.44 4.08
N ALA A 144 -7.45 8.76 4.11
CA ALA A 144 -8.52 9.68 4.51
C ALA A 144 -9.55 9.76 3.38
N MET A 145 -10.56 8.89 3.43
CA MET A 145 -11.55 8.71 2.38
C MET A 145 -12.42 9.96 2.20
N LYS A 146 -12.45 10.48 0.98
CA LYS A 146 -13.21 11.66 0.59
C LYS A 146 -14.47 11.25 -0.16
N GLN A 147 -15.60 11.76 0.29
CA GLN A 147 -16.89 11.56 -0.36
C GLN A 147 -16.93 12.30 -1.71
N GLN A 148 -17.25 11.57 -2.76
CA GLN A 148 -17.32 12.08 -4.13
C GLN A 148 -18.75 12.31 -4.60
N VAL A 149 -19.73 11.60 -4.05
CA VAL A 149 -21.15 11.72 -4.38
C VAL A 149 -21.86 12.45 -3.24
N ARG A 150 -22.68 13.43 -3.57
CA ARG A 150 -23.52 14.17 -2.62
C ARG A 150 -24.97 14.05 -3.03
N GLU A 151 -25.85 13.96 -2.07
CA GLU A 151 -27.26 14.27 -2.30
C GLU A 151 -27.41 15.80 -2.55
N LEU A 152 -28.17 16.14 -3.56
CA LEU A 152 -28.54 17.51 -3.85
C LEU A 152 -29.84 17.86 -3.12
#